data_045a78ef710cd29c5ce7131326352546
#
_entry.id   045a78ef710cd29c5ce7131326352546
#
_cell.length_a   1.000
_cell.length_b   1.000
_cell.length_c   1.000
_cell.angle_alpha   90.00
_cell.angle_beta   90.00
_cell.angle_gamma   90.00
#
_symmetry.space_group_name_H-M   'P 1'
#
loop_
_entity.id
_entity.type
_entity.pdbx_description
1 polymer ?
#
loop_
_entity_poly.entity_id
_entity_poly.type
_entity_poly.pdbx_seq_one_letter_code
_entity_poly.pdbx_strand_id
1 'polypeptide(L)'
;MKNKSVLNTDSFDKRRFTEIFNMSKQLQGLNEAGEPRLPTFPDLLGDIWASLYKMKPEIKEEIPETLTANKRLMENIMADESFQNFREFTRLDDLSSALGTAKFGEKTNDWLAEQERKNEELRKQMEEARKLHQQLQQQQEKASGDGDDGAEGQRQDAEQNLQQAMKQAMEQIARELQQSGQSSFSQAMAEAVKETQKTKGDLKSLLGGITAGSGEAELKKVPLRGQIALAERISTLPELKEIAEWAGRFKQIARKKQRSKHEDSVDRSGITLGNQVERLLPMELGMYSHPATKADFLRRFAEGQTMQYEQKGKETLGKGPMVLCLDQSSSMRAMDTQAKGFAFALMSIARKQKRDFALILFSRRTRTFRYPKGKILPEEMVTLAETFLGGGTYFDRPLEEALKVVEESRFKKADVIFVTDGESYLNESFVERFNSTKQKKGFQVLSLLLGVEERETVELFSDEVLKAKDFDDESSHVAFGI
;
A
#
# COMPACT_ATOMS: atom_id res chain seq x y z
N MET A 1 27.36 2.83 9.44
CA MET A 1 27.24 1.74 10.46
C MET A 1 28.16 0.59 10.09
N LYS A 2 29.11 0.22 10.95
CA LYS A 2 29.82 -1.07 10.83
C LYS A 2 28.95 -2.14 11.47
N ASN A 3 27.90 -2.58 10.78
CA ASN A 3 26.99 -3.59 11.33
C ASN A 3 27.71 -4.92 11.50
N LYS A 4 27.92 -5.30 12.74
CA LYS A 4 28.27 -6.67 13.12
C LYS A 4 27.02 -7.54 12.94
N SER A 5 27.17 -8.81 12.65
CA SER A 5 26.03 -9.69 12.37
C SER A 5 26.26 -11.09 12.88
N VAL A 6 25.23 -11.71 13.45
CA VAL A 6 25.23 -13.11 13.85
C VAL A 6 24.88 -14.04 12.68
N LEU A 7 24.37 -13.50 11.57
CA LEU A 7 24.03 -14.24 10.38
C LEU A 7 25.16 -14.20 9.33
N ASN A 8 25.10 -15.12 8.37
CA ASN A 8 25.99 -15.24 7.21
C ASN A 8 25.80 -14.06 6.21
N THR A 9 25.77 -12.80 6.70
CA THR A 9 25.64 -11.60 5.87
C THR A 9 26.93 -11.26 5.14
N ASP A 10 26.79 -10.75 3.91
CA ASP A 10 27.88 -10.24 3.10
C ASP A 10 27.85 -8.71 3.00
N SER A 11 28.74 -8.13 2.17
CA SER A 11 28.81 -6.69 1.98
C SER A 11 27.59 -6.11 1.25
N PHE A 12 26.97 -6.90 0.38
CA PHE A 12 25.73 -6.48 -0.31
C PHE A 12 24.58 -6.37 0.68
N ASP A 13 24.38 -7.38 1.53
CA ASP A 13 23.32 -7.40 2.55
C ASP A 13 23.42 -6.17 3.46
N LYS A 14 24.61 -5.89 3.96
CA LYS A 14 24.87 -4.74 4.85
C LYS A 14 24.60 -3.40 4.18
N ARG A 15 25.05 -3.23 2.93
CA ARG A 15 24.80 -2.01 2.16
C ARG A 15 23.29 -1.86 1.90
N ARG A 16 22.62 -2.94 1.47
CA ARG A 16 21.20 -2.91 1.17
C ARG A 16 20.35 -2.58 2.39
N PHE A 17 20.66 -3.18 3.53
CA PHE A 17 19.99 -2.81 4.77
C PHE A 17 20.22 -1.34 5.15
N THR A 18 21.45 -0.83 5.01
CA THR A 18 21.77 0.58 5.28
C THR A 18 20.94 1.53 4.37
N GLU A 19 20.79 1.19 3.09
CA GLU A 19 19.95 1.96 2.18
C GLU A 19 18.48 1.98 2.65
N ILE A 20 17.92 0.82 3.02
CA ILE A 20 16.55 0.68 3.52
C ILE A 20 16.37 1.42 4.85
N PHE A 21 17.31 1.28 5.78
CA PHE A 21 17.30 1.98 7.06
C PHE A 21 17.26 3.50 6.88
N ASN A 22 18.06 4.04 5.95
CA ASN A 22 18.06 5.48 5.65
C ASN A 22 16.78 5.97 4.95
N MET A 23 15.98 5.07 4.35
CA MET A 23 14.69 5.40 3.76
C MET A 23 13.53 5.37 4.76
N SER A 24 13.68 4.64 5.88
CA SER A 24 12.61 4.37 6.85
C SER A 24 12.81 5.18 8.12
N LYS A 25 11.88 6.11 8.38
CA LYS A 25 11.83 6.85 9.65
C LYS A 25 11.41 5.95 10.80
N GLN A 26 10.55 4.96 10.54
CA GLN A 26 10.12 3.98 11.54
C GLN A 26 11.29 3.13 12.03
N LEU A 27 12.16 2.64 11.13
CA LEU A 27 13.36 1.89 11.53
C LEU A 27 14.35 2.75 12.31
N GLN A 28 14.51 4.02 11.93
CA GLN A 28 15.38 4.97 12.66
C GLN A 28 14.84 5.22 14.07
N GLY A 29 13.57 5.56 14.22
CA GLY A 29 12.95 5.76 15.52
C GLY A 29 12.93 4.50 16.39
N LEU A 30 12.74 3.33 15.78
CA LEU A 30 12.83 2.05 16.48
C LEU A 30 14.25 1.77 16.96
N ASN A 31 15.27 2.12 16.19
CA ASN A 31 16.66 2.04 16.59
C ASN A 31 16.95 2.94 17.80
N GLU A 32 16.52 4.20 17.74
CA GLU A 32 16.66 5.15 18.85
C GLU A 32 15.96 4.68 20.13
N ALA A 33 14.84 3.99 20.00
CA ALA A 33 14.10 3.44 21.15
C ALA A 33 14.69 2.15 21.69
N GLY A 34 15.30 1.32 20.86
CA GLY A 34 15.84 0.01 21.21
C GLY A 34 17.29 0.02 21.72
N GLU A 35 18.14 0.88 21.15
CA GLU A 35 19.55 0.99 21.52
C GLU A 35 19.78 1.29 23.00
N PRO A 36 19.01 2.16 23.69
CA PRO A 36 19.13 2.37 25.13
C PRO A 36 18.83 1.12 25.97
N ARG A 37 18.07 0.17 25.44
CA ARG A 37 17.71 -1.08 26.14
C ARG A 37 18.72 -2.18 25.83
N LEU A 38 18.99 -2.40 24.57
CA LEU A 38 19.99 -3.36 24.10
C LEU A 38 20.99 -2.62 23.20
N PRO A 39 22.24 -2.35 23.63
CA PRO A 39 23.21 -1.58 22.84
C PRO A 39 23.50 -2.16 21.45
N THR A 40 23.26 -3.46 21.26
CA THR A 40 23.41 -4.16 19.99
C THR A 40 22.09 -4.27 19.18
N PHE A 41 21.08 -3.50 19.56
CA PHE A 41 19.79 -3.49 18.85
C PHE A 41 19.89 -3.03 17.40
N PRO A 42 20.76 -2.06 17.03
CA PRO A 42 21.00 -1.71 15.62
C PRO A 42 21.48 -2.92 14.78
N ASP A 43 22.36 -3.74 15.35
CA ASP A 43 22.87 -4.95 14.71
C ASP A 43 21.77 -6.02 14.61
N LEU A 44 20.90 -6.14 15.63
CA LEU A 44 19.74 -7.03 15.64
C LEU A 44 18.74 -6.67 14.53
N LEU A 45 18.44 -5.40 14.30
CA LEU A 45 17.58 -4.98 13.19
C LEU A 45 18.15 -5.40 11.84
N GLY A 46 19.46 -5.27 11.66
CA GLY A 46 20.15 -5.76 10.46
C GLY A 46 20.03 -7.27 10.27
N ASP A 47 20.14 -8.03 11.37
CA ASP A 47 20.00 -9.48 11.35
C ASP A 47 18.55 -9.92 11.09
N ILE A 48 17.55 -9.25 11.68
CA ILE A 48 16.13 -9.48 11.37
C ILE A 48 15.85 -9.25 9.88
N TRP A 49 16.34 -8.15 9.32
CA TRP A 49 16.18 -7.87 7.89
C TRP A 49 16.85 -8.96 7.03
N ALA A 50 18.07 -9.30 7.33
CA ALA A 50 18.80 -10.32 6.58
C ALA A 50 18.12 -11.69 6.66
N SER A 51 17.57 -12.05 7.83
CA SER A 51 16.84 -13.31 8.00
C SER A 51 15.57 -13.40 7.17
N LEU A 52 14.89 -12.26 6.95
CA LEU A 52 13.70 -12.16 6.10
C LEU A 52 14.06 -12.14 4.61
N TYR A 53 15.12 -11.42 4.24
CA TYR A 53 15.47 -11.14 2.84
C TYR A 53 16.25 -12.27 2.17
N LYS A 54 17.25 -12.86 2.87
CA LYS A 54 18.16 -13.85 2.26
C LYS A 54 17.45 -15.15 1.90
N MET A 55 17.92 -15.79 0.83
CA MET A 55 17.45 -17.13 0.44
C MET A 55 17.74 -18.17 1.51
N LYS A 56 18.96 -18.17 2.06
CA LYS A 56 19.43 -19.09 3.10
C LYS A 56 20.14 -18.30 4.20
N PRO A 57 19.41 -17.73 5.17
CA PRO A 57 20.04 -17.15 6.36
C PRO A 57 20.46 -18.28 7.30
N GLU A 58 21.69 -18.23 7.73
CA GLU A 58 22.28 -19.20 8.67
C GLU A 58 22.95 -18.43 9.80
N ILE A 59 22.75 -18.90 11.03
CA ILE A 59 23.43 -18.35 12.20
C ILE A 59 24.86 -18.89 12.17
N LYS A 60 25.84 -18.00 12.29
CA LYS A 60 27.26 -18.37 12.33
C LYS A 60 27.58 -19.13 13.59
N GLU A 61 28.50 -20.10 13.49
CA GLU A 61 29.06 -20.79 14.65
C GLU A 61 29.89 -19.80 15.47
N GLU A 62 30.83 -19.10 14.81
CA GLU A 62 31.66 -18.06 15.41
C GLU A 62 31.02 -16.70 15.21
N ILE A 63 30.69 -16.04 16.30
CA ILE A 63 30.10 -14.71 16.33
C ILE A 63 30.95 -13.77 17.18
N PRO A 64 30.87 -12.45 16.96
CA PRO A 64 31.43 -11.49 17.91
C PRO A 64 30.81 -11.70 19.30
N GLU A 65 31.67 -11.85 20.30
CA GLU A 65 31.24 -12.17 21.66
C GLU A 65 30.23 -11.17 22.28
N THR A 66 30.26 -9.90 21.79
CA THR A 66 29.30 -8.87 22.16
C THR A 66 27.89 -9.10 21.57
N LEU A 67 27.71 -10.03 20.65
CA LEU A 67 26.42 -10.32 20.01
C LEU A 67 25.73 -11.58 20.54
N THR A 68 26.14 -12.10 21.70
CA THR A 68 25.56 -13.33 22.26
C THR A 68 24.06 -13.21 22.52
N ALA A 69 23.61 -12.05 23.03
CA ALA A 69 22.19 -11.76 23.21
C ALA A 69 21.44 -11.70 21.88
N ASN A 70 22.03 -11.08 20.84
CA ASN A 70 21.44 -11.05 19.51
C ASN A 70 21.32 -12.44 18.89
N LYS A 71 22.34 -13.30 19.08
CA LYS A 71 22.28 -14.69 18.63
C LYS A 71 21.09 -15.41 19.23
N ARG A 72 20.88 -15.27 20.53
CA ARG A 72 19.76 -15.90 21.23
C ARG A 72 18.40 -15.40 20.74
N LEU A 73 18.25 -14.08 20.54
CA LEU A 73 17.02 -13.51 19.97
C LEU A 73 16.78 -14.00 18.55
N MET A 74 17.83 -14.07 17.70
CA MET A 74 17.70 -14.56 16.34
C MET A 74 17.39 -16.06 16.28
N GLU A 75 17.94 -16.88 17.19
CA GLU A 75 17.57 -18.30 17.33
C GLU A 75 16.07 -18.44 17.61
N ASN A 76 15.55 -17.66 18.57
CA ASN A 76 14.13 -17.67 18.89
C ASN A 76 13.24 -17.18 17.73
N ILE A 77 13.61 -16.08 17.06
CA ILE A 77 12.91 -15.55 15.89
C ILE A 77 12.88 -16.57 14.76
N MET A 78 14.03 -17.13 14.41
CA MET A 78 14.16 -18.04 13.27
C MET A 78 13.57 -19.44 13.53
N ALA A 79 13.42 -19.85 14.79
CA ALA A 79 12.75 -21.09 15.16
C ALA A 79 11.22 -20.97 15.20
N ASP A 80 10.67 -19.74 15.23
CA ASP A 80 9.23 -19.51 15.31
C ASP A 80 8.52 -19.91 14.00
N GLU A 81 7.44 -20.70 14.11
CA GLU A 81 6.69 -21.20 12.97
C GLU A 81 6.04 -20.07 12.15
N SER A 82 5.51 -19.06 12.82
CA SER A 82 4.89 -17.90 12.15
C SER A 82 5.90 -17.13 11.32
N PHE A 83 7.13 -16.97 11.86
CA PHE A 83 8.24 -16.37 11.14
C PHE A 83 8.64 -17.18 9.90
N GLN A 84 8.78 -18.51 10.05
CA GLN A 84 9.19 -19.39 8.93
C GLN A 84 8.16 -19.35 7.79
N ASN A 85 6.89 -19.43 8.11
CA ASN A 85 5.81 -19.34 7.13
C ASN A 85 5.79 -17.96 6.45
N PHE A 86 5.99 -16.88 7.20
CA PHE A 86 6.03 -15.53 6.66
C PHE A 86 7.23 -15.29 5.75
N ARG A 87 8.37 -15.88 6.08
CA ARG A 87 9.60 -15.76 5.33
C ARG A 87 9.48 -16.23 3.87
N GLU A 88 8.58 -17.15 3.56
CA GLU A 88 8.33 -17.57 2.18
C GLU A 88 7.89 -16.40 1.26
N PHE A 89 7.23 -15.39 1.84
CA PHE A 89 6.73 -14.20 1.14
C PHE A 89 7.69 -13.01 1.16
N THR A 90 8.79 -13.09 1.90
CA THR A 90 9.74 -11.98 2.06
C THR A 90 11.06 -12.20 1.35
N ARG A 91 11.39 -13.42 0.98
CA ARG A 91 12.65 -13.76 0.28
C ARG A 91 12.83 -12.89 -0.97
N LEU A 92 13.95 -12.15 -1.03
CA LEU A 92 14.31 -11.25 -2.12
C LEU A 92 13.28 -10.14 -2.40
N ASP A 93 12.40 -9.85 -1.43
CA ASP A 93 11.42 -8.75 -1.49
C ASP A 93 11.83 -7.66 -0.49
N ASP A 94 12.41 -6.58 -0.99
CA ASP A 94 12.91 -5.46 -0.18
C ASP A 94 11.79 -4.83 0.68
N LEU A 95 10.61 -4.63 0.11
CA LEU A 95 9.50 -4.00 0.83
C LEU A 95 9.01 -4.88 1.98
N SER A 96 8.71 -6.15 1.70
CA SER A 96 8.21 -7.07 2.72
C SER A 96 9.24 -7.31 3.83
N SER A 97 10.52 -7.39 3.47
CA SER A 97 11.59 -7.51 4.45
C SER A 97 11.76 -6.25 5.28
N ALA A 98 11.64 -5.07 4.68
CA ALA A 98 11.71 -3.79 5.40
C ALA A 98 10.54 -3.63 6.39
N LEU A 99 9.29 -3.87 5.92
CA LEU A 99 8.10 -3.82 6.78
C LEU A 99 8.14 -4.87 7.88
N GLY A 100 8.57 -6.09 7.54
CA GLY A 100 8.79 -7.16 8.51
C GLY A 100 9.79 -6.73 9.56
N THR A 101 10.95 -6.21 9.17
CA THR A 101 11.99 -5.76 10.10
C THR A 101 11.46 -4.73 11.08
N ALA A 102 10.68 -3.76 10.60
CA ALA A 102 10.08 -2.76 11.48
C ALA A 102 9.13 -3.39 12.51
N LYS A 103 8.26 -4.31 12.08
CA LYS A 103 7.29 -4.96 12.98
C LYS A 103 7.90 -5.99 13.91
N PHE A 104 8.78 -6.84 13.39
CA PHE A 104 9.52 -7.79 14.24
C PHE A 104 10.42 -7.08 15.24
N GLY A 105 11.12 -6.03 14.81
CA GLY A 105 11.93 -5.20 15.71
C GLY A 105 11.09 -4.51 16.78
N GLU A 106 9.95 -3.92 16.43
CA GLU A 106 8.99 -3.28 17.35
C GLU A 106 8.52 -4.28 18.41
N LYS A 107 7.99 -5.45 17.98
CA LYS A 107 7.49 -6.49 18.90
C LYS A 107 8.61 -7.09 19.76
N THR A 108 9.82 -7.22 19.22
CA THR A 108 11.00 -7.69 20.00
C THR A 108 11.38 -6.65 21.06
N ASN A 109 11.39 -5.36 20.71
CA ASN A 109 11.69 -4.29 21.67
C ASN A 109 10.63 -4.20 22.78
N ASP A 110 9.35 -4.33 22.43
CA ASP A 110 8.24 -4.32 23.40
C ASP A 110 8.32 -5.55 24.32
N TRP A 111 8.60 -6.72 23.75
CA TRP A 111 8.80 -7.94 24.55
C TRP A 111 9.99 -7.81 25.48
N LEU A 112 11.12 -7.26 25.03
CA LEU A 112 12.28 -6.99 25.89
C LEU A 112 11.91 -6.02 27.02
N ALA A 113 11.13 -4.99 26.75
CA ALA A 113 10.62 -4.07 27.78
C ALA A 113 9.75 -4.76 28.82
N GLU A 114 8.95 -5.71 28.39
CA GLU A 114 8.12 -6.50 29.30
C GLU A 114 8.96 -7.44 30.17
N GLN A 115 9.96 -8.13 29.57
CA GLN A 115 10.88 -9.00 30.33
C GLN A 115 11.70 -8.19 31.34
N GLU A 116 12.21 -7.02 30.95
CA GLU A 116 12.93 -6.11 31.83
C GLU A 116 12.11 -5.71 33.07
N ARG A 117 10.79 -5.53 32.92
CA ARG A 117 9.87 -5.22 34.05
C ARG A 117 9.63 -6.44 34.93
N LYS A 118 9.62 -7.65 34.38
CA LYS A 118 9.32 -8.89 35.11
C LYS A 118 10.54 -9.50 35.78
N ASN A 119 11.74 -9.26 35.25
CA ASN A 119 12.99 -9.85 35.74
C ASN A 119 13.98 -8.75 36.15
N GLU A 120 14.18 -8.62 37.48
CA GLU A 120 15.06 -7.59 38.05
C GLU A 120 16.53 -7.84 37.72
N GLU A 121 16.95 -9.10 37.57
CA GLU A 121 18.31 -9.45 37.21
C GLU A 121 18.59 -9.04 35.74
N LEU A 122 17.69 -9.37 34.85
CA LEU A 122 17.78 -8.94 33.45
C LEU A 122 17.87 -7.40 33.35
N ARG A 123 17.07 -6.68 34.13
CA ARG A 123 17.11 -5.21 34.17
C ARG A 123 18.49 -4.69 34.58
N LYS A 124 19.07 -5.25 35.64
CA LYS A 124 20.42 -4.86 36.11
C LYS A 124 21.47 -5.09 35.05
N GLN A 125 21.43 -6.23 34.38
CA GLN A 125 22.37 -6.60 33.31
C GLN A 125 22.23 -5.68 32.08
N MET A 126 21.01 -5.33 31.69
CA MET A 126 20.77 -4.36 30.62
C MET A 126 21.27 -2.94 30.98
N GLU A 127 21.05 -2.49 32.21
CA GLU A 127 21.57 -1.21 32.70
C GLU A 127 23.12 -1.18 32.71
N GLU A 128 23.74 -2.29 33.10
CA GLU A 128 25.19 -2.44 33.11
C GLU A 128 25.76 -2.41 31.67
N ALA A 129 25.18 -3.18 30.77
CA ALA A 129 25.55 -3.20 29.36
C ALA A 129 25.43 -1.82 28.72
N ARG A 130 24.39 -1.05 29.06
CA ARG A 130 24.20 0.33 28.63
C ARG A 130 25.32 1.26 29.12
N LYS A 131 25.67 1.19 30.40
CA LYS A 131 26.75 2.00 30.96
C LYS A 131 28.10 1.69 30.28
N LEU A 132 28.40 0.41 30.09
CA LEU A 132 29.61 -0.04 29.43
C LEU A 132 29.66 0.43 27.96
N HIS A 133 28.55 0.38 27.26
CA HIS A 133 28.47 0.88 25.89
C HIS A 133 28.74 2.39 25.79
N GLN A 134 28.14 3.18 26.68
CA GLN A 134 28.41 4.62 26.75
C GLN A 134 29.87 4.94 27.07
N GLN A 135 30.49 4.18 27.95
CA GLN A 135 31.92 4.33 28.25
C GLN A 135 32.81 4.00 27.05
N LEU A 136 32.48 2.91 26.31
CA LEU A 136 33.19 2.55 25.08
C LEU A 136 33.07 3.64 24.01
N GLN A 137 31.88 4.21 23.82
CA GLN A 137 31.68 5.31 22.85
C GLN A 137 32.49 6.54 23.25
N GLN A 138 32.47 6.95 24.53
CA GLN A 138 33.25 8.10 25.00
C GLN A 138 34.76 7.91 24.86
N GLN A 139 35.27 6.68 25.04
CA GLN A 139 36.67 6.38 24.82
C GLN A 139 37.05 6.46 23.34
N GLN A 140 36.21 5.95 22.45
CA GLN A 140 36.45 6.04 21.00
C GLN A 140 36.41 7.49 20.47
N GLU A 141 35.53 8.31 21.01
CA GLU A 141 35.45 9.74 20.66
C GLU A 141 36.74 10.50 21.13
N LYS A 142 37.20 10.19 22.32
CA LYS A 142 38.45 10.77 22.85
C LYS A 142 39.69 10.32 22.08
N ALA A 143 39.72 9.06 21.63
CA ALA A 143 40.83 8.53 20.81
C ALA A 143 40.92 9.15 19.42
N SER A 144 39.81 9.65 18.88
CA SER A 144 39.79 10.32 17.57
C SER A 144 40.20 11.81 17.63
N GLY A 145 40.32 12.39 18.82
CA GLY A 145 40.57 13.82 19.01
C GLY A 145 41.98 14.20 19.53
N ASP A 146 42.73 13.25 20.05
CA ASP A 146 43.99 13.58 20.79
C ASP A 146 45.18 12.75 20.27
N GLY A 147 46.14 13.41 19.64
CA GLY A 147 47.33 12.82 19.06
C GLY A 147 48.51 12.66 20.06
N ASP A 148 48.25 12.25 21.31
CA ASP A 148 49.33 12.09 22.30
C ASP A 148 49.79 10.62 22.41
N ASP A 149 50.97 10.32 21.84
CA ASP A 149 51.58 8.99 21.71
C ASP A 149 51.95 8.34 23.07
N GLY A 150 51.88 9.06 24.19
CA GLY A 150 52.36 8.55 25.49
C GLY A 150 51.36 7.70 26.29
N ALA A 151 50.09 7.63 25.89
CA ALA A 151 49.01 6.98 26.66
C ALA A 151 48.35 5.79 25.92
N GLU A 152 48.86 5.37 24.77
CA GLU A 152 48.24 4.32 23.92
C GLU A 152 48.11 2.97 24.64
N GLY A 153 49.10 2.52 25.40
CA GLY A 153 49.06 1.25 26.11
C GLY A 153 48.00 1.16 27.18
N GLN A 154 47.86 2.24 27.99
CA GLN A 154 46.83 2.27 29.03
C GLN A 154 45.42 2.43 28.48
N ARG A 155 45.28 3.10 27.31
CA ARG A 155 44.01 3.22 26.59
C ARG A 155 43.57 1.88 26.00
N GLN A 156 44.50 1.10 25.40
CA GLN A 156 44.21 -0.24 24.87
C GLN A 156 43.79 -1.22 25.96
N ASP A 157 44.47 -1.23 27.10
CA ASP A 157 44.13 -2.07 28.25
C ASP A 157 42.72 -1.71 28.81
N ALA A 158 42.39 -0.42 28.91
CA ALA A 158 41.08 0.03 29.36
C ALA A 158 39.97 -0.34 28.39
N GLU A 159 40.21 -0.22 27.07
CA GLU A 159 39.27 -0.61 26.04
C GLU A 159 39.03 -2.13 26.05
N GLN A 160 40.08 -2.95 26.19
CA GLN A 160 39.98 -4.40 26.30
C GLN A 160 39.19 -4.82 27.55
N ASN A 161 39.42 -4.17 28.69
CA ASN A 161 38.65 -4.45 29.92
C ASN A 161 37.17 -4.13 29.76
N LEU A 162 36.84 -3.00 29.14
CA LEU A 162 35.44 -2.64 28.85
C LEU A 162 34.79 -3.59 27.84
N GLN A 163 35.50 -4.01 26.81
CA GLN A 163 35.01 -5.02 25.86
C GLN A 163 34.77 -6.36 26.53
N GLN A 164 35.63 -6.79 27.46
CA GLN A 164 35.47 -8.03 28.22
C GLN A 164 34.27 -7.95 29.19
N ALA A 165 34.09 -6.81 29.86
CA ALA A 165 32.92 -6.58 30.72
C ALA A 165 31.62 -6.59 29.90
N MET A 166 31.63 -5.93 28.73
CA MET A 166 30.47 -5.94 27.80
C MET A 166 30.12 -7.35 27.33
N LYS A 167 31.13 -8.19 27.01
CA LYS A 167 30.92 -9.59 26.68
C LYS A 167 30.20 -10.32 27.81
N GLN A 168 30.69 -10.19 29.04
CA GLN A 168 30.08 -10.86 30.21
C GLN A 168 28.63 -10.41 30.42
N ALA A 169 28.34 -9.13 30.33
CA ALA A 169 26.98 -8.61 30.43
C ALA A 169 26.05 -9.19 29.34
N MET A 170 26.53 -9.26 28.09
CA MET A 170 25.76 -9.82 26.98
C MET A 170 25.53 -11.33 27.11
N GLU A 171 26.48 -12.09 27.66
CA GLU A 171 26.30 -13.52 27.96
C GLU A 171 25.24 -13.73 29.06
N GLN A 172 25.25 -12.89 30.10
CA GLN A 172 24.24 -12.96 31.16
C GLN A 172 22.85 -12.60 30.64
N ILE A 173 22.72 -11.52 29.85
CA ILE A 173 21.46 -11.19 29.16
C ILE A 173 20.98 -12.38 28.33
N ALA A 174 21.84 -13.03 27.56
CA ALA A 174 21.46 -14.17 26.74
C ALA A 174 20.94 -15.36 27.59
N ARG A 175 21.52 -15.60 28.78
CA ARG A 175 21.07 -16.65 29.70
C ARG A 175 19.68 -16.32 30.29
N GLU A 176 19.47 -15.08 30.71
CA GLU A 176 18.18 -14.63 31.23
C GLU A 176 17.08 -14.72 30.16
N LEU A 177 17.38 -14.33 28.94
CA LEU A 177 16.47 -14.44 27.80
C LEU A 177 16.13 -15.90 27.43
N GLN A 178 17.01 -16.87 27.75
CA GLN A 178 16.73 -18.29 27.57
C GLN A 178 15.66 -18.82 28.53
N GLN A 179 15.60 -18.26 29.72
CA GLN A 179 14.62 -18.65 30.75
C GLN A 179 13.29 -17.89 30.62
N SER A 180 13.26 -16.83 29.79
CA SER A 180 12.10 -15.96 29.59
C SER A 180 11.05 -16.60 28.70
N GLY A 181 9.77 -16.31 28.96
CA GLY A 181 8.59 -16.95 28.38
C GLY A 181 8.56 -17.05 26.85
N GLN A 182 8.87 -18.22 26.33
CA GLN A 182 8.83 -18.53 24.89
C GLN A 182 7.43 -18.30 24.27
N SER A 183 6.35 -18.60 25.02
CA SER A 183 4.98 -18.45 24.52
C SER A 183 4.59 -17.00 24.24
N SER A 184 4.99 -16.05 25.09
CA SER A 184 4.73 -14.63 24.88
C SER A 184 5.54 -14.06 23.71
N PHE A 185 6.75 -14.59 23.50
CA PHE A 185 7.58 -14.21 22.36
C PHE A 185 6.98 -14.70 21.02
N SER A 186 6.52 -15.96 20.99
CA SER A 186 5.87 -16.50 19.78
C SER A 186 4.58 -15.77 19.43
N GLN A 187 3.79 -15.35 20.45
CA GLN A 187 2.62 -14.51 20.24
C GLN A 187 3.02 -13.16 19.62
N ALA A 188 4.08 -12.51 20.11
CA ALA A 188 4.59 -11.26 19.58
C ALA A 188 5.05 -11.41 18.10
N MET A 189 5.69 -12.55 17.75
CA MET A 189 6.09 -12.84 16.37
C MET A 189 4.87 -13.05 15.46
N ALA A 190 3.85 -13.78 15.91
CA ALA A 190 2.61 -13.96 15.14
C ALA A 190 1.87 -12.62 14.89
N GLU A 191 1.86 -11.73 15.88
CA GLU A 191 1.31 -10.37 15.71
C GLU A 191 2.12 -9.55 14.69
N ALA A 192 3.45 -9.61 14.74
CA ALA A 192 4.31 -8.92 13.78
C ALA A 192 4.03 -9.38 12.34
N VAL A 193 3.85 -10.69 12.11
CA VAL A 193 3.44 -11.24 10.82
C VAL A 193 2.12 -10.67 10.36
N LYS A 194 1.10 -10.73 11.22
CA LYS A 194 -0.26 -10.25 10.91
C LYS A 194 -0.27 -8.76 10.56
N GLU A 195 0.42 -7.95 11.34
CA GLU A 195 0.53 -6.51 11.09
C GLU A 195 1.27 -6.20 9.79
N THR A 196 2.36 -6.91 9.50
CA THR A 196 3.12 -6.73 8.26
C THR A 196 2.29 -7.09 7.03
N GLN A 197 1.59 -8.22 7.07
CA GLN A 197 0.71 -8.66 5.99
C GLN A 197 -0.44 -7.67 5.77
N LYS A 198 -1.03 -7.15 6.86
CA LYS A 198 -2.08 -6.13 6.79
C LYS A 198 -1.57 -4.85 6.14
N THR A 199 -0.44 -4.31 6.59
CA THR A 199 0.16 -3.09 6.02
C THR A 199 0.49 -3.25 4.53
N LYS A 200 1.04 -4.39 4.13
CA LYS A 200 1.28 -4.70 2.70
C LYS A 200 -0.04 -4.81 1.92
N GLY A 201 -1.08 -5.38 2.53
CA GLY A 201 -2.43 -5.44 1.97
C GLY A 201 -3.03 -4.06 1.73
N ASP A 202 -2.93 -3.17 2.71
CA ASP A 202 -3.41 -1.79 2.64
C ASP A 202 -2.68 -0.99 1.56
N LEU A 203 -1.35 -1.14 1.46
CA LEU A 203 -0.57 -0.57 0.36
C LEU A 203 -1.05 -1.04 -1.01
N LYS A 204 -1.30 -2.35 -1.18
CA LYS A 204 -1.85 -2.90 -2.42
C LYS A 204 -3.25 -2.39 -2.69
N SER A 205 -4.05 -2.18 -1.64
CA SER A 205 -5.40 -1.62 -1.76
C SER A 205 -5.37 -0.18 -2.24
N LEU A 206 -4.45 0.64 -1.79
CA LEU A 206 -4.30 2.03 -2.24
C LEU A 206 -3.68 2.12 -3.64
N LEU A 207 -2.50 1.52 -3.83
CA LEU A 207 -1.70 1.66 -5.06
C LEU A 207 -2.17 0.73 -6.19
N GLY A 208 -2.74 -0.42 -5.85
CA GLY A 208 -3.14 -1.45 -6.80
C GLY A 208 -4.27 -1.02 -7.74
N GLY A 209 -4.32 -1.70 -8.89
CA GLY A 209 -5.42 -1.57 -9.84
C GLY A 209 -6.58 -2.52 -9.52
N ILE A 210 -7.60 -2.53 -10.38
CA ILE A 210 -8.79 -3.37 -10.26
C ILE A 210 -8.66 -4.75 -10.92
N THR A 211 -7.55 -5.06 -11.61
CA THR A 211 -7.31 -6.38 -12.23
C THR A 211 -6.64 -7.35 -11.26
N ALA A 212 -6.83 -8.66 -11.47
CA ALA A 212 -6.13 -9.67 -10.69
C ALA A 212 -4.61 -9.53 -10.86
N GLY A 213 -3.86 -9.61 -9.76
CA GLY A 213 -2.40 -9.46 -9.77
C GLY A 213 -1.88 -8.04 -9.98
N SER A 214 -2.73 -7.08 -10.36
CA SER A 214 -2.30 -5.69 -10.59
C SER A 214 -1.79 -4.99 -9.33
N GLY A 215 -2.19 -5.44 -8.13
CA GLY A 215 -1.73 -4.86 -6.88
C GLY A 215 -0.22 -4.91 -6.73
N GLU A 216 0.38 -6.07 -6.99
CA GLU A 216 1.84 -6.26 -6.96
C GLU A 216 2.55 -5.52 -8.10
N ALA A 217 1.99 -5.61 -9.30
CA ALA A 217 2.58 -4.98 -10.49
C ALA A 217 2.59 -3.44 -10.39
N GLU A 218 1.53 -2.84 -9.87
CA GLU A 218 1.47 -1.40 -9.66
C GLU A 218 2.33 -0.94 -8.48
N LEU A 219 2.40 -1.75 -7.43
CA LEU A 219 3.29 -1.49 -6.29
C LEU A 219 4.74 -1.42 -6.73
N LYS A 220 5.20 -2.35 -7.58
CA LYS A 220 6.57 -2.37 -8.12
C LYS A 220 6.92 -1.17 -9.02
N LYS A 221 5.94 -0.44 -9.53
CA LYS A 221 6.19 0.79 -10.32
C LYS A 221 6.51 2.00 -9.45
N VAL A 222 6.16 1.96 -8.17
CA VAL A 222 6.49 3.01 -7.20
C VAL A 222 7.89 2.77 -6.66
N PRO A 223 8.77 3.78 -6.61
CA PRO A 223 10.09 3.63 -5.97
C PRO A 223 9.98 3.12 -4.54
N LEU A 224 10.90 2.25 -4.11
CA LEU A 224 10.89 1.63 -2.77
C LEU A 224 10.74 2.66 -1.64
N ARG A 225 11.42 3.80 -1.75
CA ARG A 225 11.31 4.90 -0.78
C ARG A 225 9.87 5.40 -0.64
N GLY A 226 9.14 5.55 -1.75
CA GLY A 226 7.74 5.96 -1.74
C GLY A 226 6.82 4.90 -1.15
N GLN A 227 7.12 3.62 -1.40
CA GLN A 227 6.37 2.50 -0.82
C GLN A 227 6.54 2.45 0.71
N ILE A 228 7.77 2.59 1.21
CA ILE A 228 8.08 2.60 2.65
C ILE A 228 7.43 3.82 3.31
N ALA A 229 7.58 5.01 2.73
CA ALA A 229 6.99 6.24 3.28
C ALA A 229 5.46 6.16 3.37
N LEU A 230 4.78 5.60 2.35
CA LEU A 230 3.34 5.40 2.38
C LEU A 230 2.92 4.36 3.43
N ALA A 231 3.67 3.26 3.57
CA ALA A 231 3.42 2.25 4.59
C ALA A 231 3.52 2.82 6.02
N GLU A 232 4.52 3.64 6.27
CA GLU A 232 4.69 4.34 7.55
C GLU A 232 3.51 5.28 7.83
N ARG A 233 3.02 5.99 6.81
CA ARG A 233 1.84 6.86 6.94
C ARG A 233 0.57 6.06 7.21
N ILE A 234 0.36 4.92 6.55
CA ILE A 234 -0.76 4.01 6.83
C ILE A 234 -0.72 3.54 8.29
N SER A 235 0.47 3.25 8.81
CA SER A 235 0.63 2.80 10.20
C SER A 235 0.36 3.90 11.23
N THR A 236 0.58 5.17 10.87
CA THR A 236 0.45 6.33 11.78
C THR A 236 -0.87 7.08 11.66
N LEU A 237 -1.59 6.98 10.53
CA LEU A 237 -2.82 7.70 10.24
C LEU A 237 -4.00 6.73 10.14
N PRO A 238 -4.87 6.66 11.19
CA PRO A 238 -6.04 5.76 11.18
C PRO A 238 -6.96 5.97 9.98
N GLU A 239 -7.19 7.23 9.59
CA GLU A 239 -8.04 7.58 8.45
C GLU A 239 -7.50 6.99 7.14
N LEU A 240 -6.17 7.05 6.92
CA LEU A 240 -5.57 6.50 5.70
C LEU A 240 -5.69 4.97 5.65
N LYS A 241 -5.63 4.32 6.82
CA LYS A 241 -5.84 2.87 6.93
C LYS A 241 -7.28 2.49 6.58
N GLU A 242 -8.26 3.21 7.13
CA GLU A 242 -9.67 2.99 6.80
C GLU A 242 -9.96 3.24 5.32
N ILE A 243 -9.41 4.31 4.74
CA ILE A 243 -9.50 4.60 3.31
C ILE A 243 -8.91 3.45 2.49
N ALA A 244 -7.79 2.87 2.91
CA ALA A 244 -7.18 1.73 2.23
C ALA A 244 -8.08 0.49 2.25
N GLU A 245 -8.72 0.21 3.38
CA GLU A 245 -9.67 -0.90 3.53
C GLU A 245 -10.88 -0.70 2.60
N TRP A 246 -11.49 0.50 2.60
CA TRP A 246 -12.60 0.83 1.71
C TRP A 246 -12.20 0.81 0.23
N ALA A 247 -11.07 1.38 -0.13
CA ALA A 247 -10.57 1.33 -1.49
C ALA A 247 -10.36 -0.11 -1.99
N GLY A 248 -9.83 -0.99 -1.14
CA GLY A 248 -9.69 -2.41 -1.44
C GLY A 248 -11.03 -3.09 -1.71
N ARG A 249 -12.04 -2.82 -0.88
CA ARG A 249 -13.39 -3.35 -0.98
C ARG A 249 -14.08 -2.87 -2.27
N PHE A 250 -14.09 -1.57 -2.51
CA PHE A 250 -14.70 -1.00 -3.72
C PHE A 250 -13.99 -1.41 -5.00
N LYS A 251 -12.69 -1.61 -5.00
CA LYS A 251 -11.96 -2.15 -6.15
C LYS A 251 -12.36 -3.58 -6.50
N GLN A 252 -12.69 -4.41 -5.50
CA GLN A 252 -13.21 -5.75 -5.74
C GLN A 252 -14.61 -5.68 -6.39
N ILE A 253 -15.49 -4.81 -5.88
CA ILE A 253 -16.82 -4.58 -6.44
C ILE A 253 -16.71 -4.04 -7.87
N ALA A 254 -15.89 -3.01 -8.09
CA ALA A 254 -15.62 -2.43 -9.40
C ALA A 254 -15.12 -3.48 -10.41
N ARG A 255 -14.27 -4.39 -9.96
CA ARG A 255 -13.79 -5.50 -10.79
C ARG A 255 -14.93 -6.43 -11.23
N LYS A 256 -15.87 -6.76 -10.34
CA LYS A 256 -17.03 -7.59 -10.66
C LYS A 256 -17.95 -6.88 -11.66
N LYS A 257 -18.29 -5.61 -11.41
CA LYS A 257 -19.14 -4.80 -12.31
C LYS A 257 -18.52 -4.60 -13.70
N GLN A 258 -17.22 -4.35 -13.78
CA GLN A 258 -16.49 -4.21 -15.05
C GLN A 258 -16.42 -5.53 -15.85
N ARG A 259 -16.47 -6.69 -15.19
CA ARG A 259 -16.51 -7.99 -15.84
C ARG A 259 -17.90 -8.28 -16.41
N SER A 260 -18.96 -8.11 -15.62
CA SER A 260 -20.33 -8.35 -16.08
C SER A 260 -20.66 -7.49 -17.31
N LYS A 261 -20.28 -6.19 -17.28
CA LYS A 261 -20.49 -5.30 -18.43
C LYS A 261 -19.73 -5.74 -19.70
N HIS A 262 -18.58 -6.40 -19.55
CA HIS A 262 -17.83 -6.93 -20.71
C HIS A 262 -18.49 -8.20 -21.27
N GLU A 263 -19.08 -9.04 -20.42
CA GLU A 263 -19.82 -10.23 -20.83
C GLU A 263 -21.14 -9.84 -21.54
N ASP A 264 -21.85 -8.82 -21.04
CA ASP A 264 -23.08 -8.30 -21.63
C ASP A 264 -22.87 -7.56 -22.97
N SER A 265 -21.67 -7.05 -23.24
CA SER A 265 -21.36 -6.28 -24.45
C SER A 265 -20.91 -7.13 -25.65
N VAL A 266 -20.72 -8.43 -25.45
CA VAL A 266 -20.35 -9.36 -26.54
C VAL A 266 -21.59 -10.00 -27.12
N ASP A 267 -22.32 -9.24 -27.93
CA ASP A 267 -23.36 -9.82 -28.78
C ASP A 267 -22.68 -10.66 -29.87
N ARG A 268 -22.73 -11.98 -29.71
CA ARG A 268 -22.22 -12.97 -30.68
C ARG A 268 -23.25 -13.19 -31.79
N SER A 269 -23.65 -12.13 -32.44
CA SER A 269 -24.62 -12.20 -33.54
C SER A 269 -23.89 -12.17 -34.89
N GLY A 270 -23.85 -13.30 -35.56
CA GLY A 270 -23.27 -13.43 -36.88
C GLY A 270 -22.09 -14.41 -36.96
N ILE A 271 -21.76 -14.82 -38.16
CA ILE A 271 -20.63 -15.71 -38.49
C ILE A 271 -19.74 -14.98 -39.47
N THR A 272 -18.46 -14.92 -39.18
CA THR A 272 -17.43 -14.39 -40.07
C THR A 272 -16.29 -15.38 -40.24
N LEU A 273 -15.44 -15.17 -41.22
CA LEU A 273 -14.24 -15.98 -41.42
C LEU A 273 -13.05 -15.31 -40.70
N GLY A 274 -12.18 -16.12 -40.10
CA GLY A 274 -10.99 -15.63 -39.42
C GLY A 274 -10.18 -16.75 -38.78
N ASN A 275 -9.18 -16.38 -37.98
CA ASN A 275 -8.27 -17.30 -37.31
C ASN A 275 -8.10 -17.02 -35.80
N GLN A 276 -9.12 -16.47 -35.15
CA GLN A 276 -9.08 -16.21 -33.73
C GLN A 276 -9.67 -17.39 -32.98
N VAL A 277 -8.82 -18.13 -32.25
CA VAL A 277 -9.18 -19.37 -31.52
C VAL A 277 -10.34 -19.16 -30.54
N GLU A 278 -10.38 -18.02 -29.86
CA GLU A 278 -11.39 -17.68 -28.84
C GLU A 278 -12.80 -17.50 -29.43
N ARG A 279 -12.90 -17.33 -30.75
CA ARG A 279 -14.14 -17.05 -31.49
C ARG A 279 -14.60 -18.19 -32.39
N LEU A 280 -13.82 -19.26 -32.50
CA LEU A 280 -14.16 -20.38 -33.35
C LEU A 280 -15.52 -20.98 -32.97
N LEU A 281 -16.29 -21.30 -33.99
CA LEU A 281 -17.53 -22.05 -33.80
C LEU A 281 -17.21 -23.46 -33.23
N PRO A 282 -18.08 -24.02 -32.38
CA PRO A 282 -17.89 -25.38 -31.86
C PRO A 282 -17.69 -26.44 -32.95
N MET A 283 -18.30 -26.23 -34.14
CA MET A 283 -18.13 -27.10 -35.31
C MET A 283 -16.69 -27.10 -35.83
N GLU A 284 -16.02 -25.96 -35.85
CA GLU A 284 -14.61 -25.86 -36.28
C GLU A 284 -13.68 -26.53 -35.27
N LEU A 285 -13.99 -26.42 -33.97
CA LEU A 285 -13.26 -27.16 -32.90
C LEU A 285 -13.46 -28.67 -33.04
N GLY A 286 -14.65 -29.12 -33.45
CA GLY A 286 -14.94 -30.52 -33.81
C GLY A 286 -14.07 -31.00 -34.94
N MET A 287 -13.88 -30.21 -36.00
CA MET A 287 -12.98 -30.52 -37.13
C MET A 287 -11.51 -30.61 -36.68
N TYR A 288 -11.08 -29.78 -35.73
CA TYR A 288 -9.74 -29.88 -35.16
C TYR A 288 -9.51 -31.17 -34.39
N SER A 289 -10.56 -31.64 -33.69
CA SER A 289 -10.48 -32.83 -32.83
C SER A 289 -10.49 -34.14 -33.62
N HIS A 290 -11.03 -34.14 -34.86
CA HIS A 290 -11.16 -35.36 -35.65
C HIS A 290 -9.95 -35.57 -36.58
N PRO A 291 -9.26 -36.74 -36.55
CA PRO A 291 -8.02 -36.98 -37.28
C PRO A 291 -8.11 -36.73 -38.79
N ALA A 292 -9.23 -37.11 -39.42
CA ALA A 292 -9.41 -36.98 -40.86
C ALA A 292 -9.61 -35.52 -41.33
N THR A 293 -10.11 -34.63 -40.49
CA THR A 293 -10.42 -33.23 -40.86
C THR A 293 -9.42 -32.23 -40.25
N LYS A 294 -8.54 -32.69 -39.37
CA LYS A 294 -7.56 -31.84 -38.70
C LYS A 294 -6.62 -31.09 -39.64
N ALA A 295 -6.15 -31.76 -40.69
CA ALA A 295 -5.23 -31.15 -41.67
C ALA A 295 -5.93 -30.03 -42.46
N ASP A 296 -7.18 -30.22 -42.86
CA ASP A 296 -7.98 -29.20 -43.56
C ASP A 296 -8.30 -28.03 -42.62
N PHE A 297 -8.67 -28.31 -41.38
CA PHE A 297 -8.88 -27.27 -40.37
C PHE A 297 -7.62 -26.38 -40.18
N LEU A 298 -6.43 -26.98 -40.02
CA LEU A 298 -5.18 -26.24 -39.83
C LEU A 298 -4.83 -25.37 -41.05
N ARG A 299 -5.08 -25.87 -42.27
CA ARG A 299 -4.91 -25.08 -43.50
C ARG A 299 -5.85 -23.88 -43.52
N ARG A 300 -7.17 -24.09 -43.30
CA ARG A 300 -8.19 -23.04 -43.25
C ARG A 300 -7.94 -22.05 -42.14
N PHE A 301 -7.48 -22.50 -40.99
CA PHE A 301 -7.12 -21.63 -39.87
C PHE A 301 -5.92 -20.73 -40.22
N ALA A 302 -4.87 -21.28 -40.84
CA ALA A 302 -3.72 -20.50 -41.25
C ALA A 302 -4.09 -19.46 -42.34
N GLU A 303 -5.04 -19.78 -43.20
CA GLU A 303 -5.57 -18.90 -44.26
C GLU A 303 -6.66 -17.93 -43.75
N GLY A 304 -7.03 -17.98 -42.45
CA GLY A 304 -8.11 -17.15 -41.90
C GLY A 304 -9.52 -17.50 -42.40
N GLN A 305 -9.73 -18.74 -42.86
CA GLN A 305 -10.98 -19.22 -43.49
C GLN A 305 -11.84 -20.07 -42.54
N THR A 306 -11.49 -20.16 -41.27
CA THR A 306 -12.33 -20.84 -40.29
C THR A 306 -13.50 -19.96 -39.84
N MET A 307 -14.64 -20.60 -39.61
CA MET A 307 -15.86 -19.92 -39.16
C MET A 307 -15.72 -19.54 -37.69
N GLN A 308 -15.93 -18.27 -37.41
CA GLN A 308 -15.88 -17.73 -36.06
C GLN A 308 -17.09 -16.83 -35.80
N TYR A 309 -17.47 -16.67 -34.53
CA TYR A 309 -18.50 -15.71 -34.17
C TYR A 309 -18.07 -14.29 -34.56
N GLU A 310 -18.94 -13.58 -35.28
CA GLU A 310 -18.75 -12.17 -35.55
C GLU A 310 -18.92 -11.41 -34.22
N GLN A 311 -17.90 -10.70 -33.76
CA GLN A 311 -18.04 -9.69 -32.75
C GLN A 311 -18.43 -8.39 -33.44
N LYS A 312 -19.70 -8.08 -33.48
CA LYS A 312 -20.13 -6.69 -33.60
C LYS A 312 -19.83 -6.00 -32.26
N GLY A 313 -18.59 -5.57 -32.10
CA GLY A 313 -18.30 -4.54 -31.13
C GLY A 313 -19.16 -3.34 -31.53
N LYS A 314 -20.16 -2.97 -30.73
CA LYS A 314 -20.48 -1.56 -30.63
C LYS A 314 -19.13 -0.92 -30.38
N GLU A 315 -18.62 -0.10 -31.30
CA GLU A 315 -17.58 0.87 -30.99
C GLU A 315 -18.10 1.59 -29.74
N THR A 316 -17.70 1.14 -28.56
CA THR A 316 -17.78 1.95 -27.38
C THR A 316 -16.84 3.08 -27.70
N LEU A 317 -17.40 4.19 -28.20
CA LEU A 317 -16.74 5.48 -28.28
C LEU A 317 -15.86 5.57 -27.06
N GLY A 318 -14.54 5.75 -27.28
CA GLY A 318 -13.57 5.65 -26.19
C GLY A 318 -14.09 6.43 -25.02
N LYS A 319 -14.24 5.74 -23.88
CA LYS A 319 -14.82 6.34 -22.66
C LYS A 319 -14.08 7.64 -22.38
N GLY A 320 -14.80 8.75 -22.27
CA GLY A 320 -14.24 10.07 -21.98
C GLY A 320 -13.48 10.13 -20.65
N PRO A 321 -12.82 11.23 -20.33
CA PRO A 321 -12.25 11.47 -18.99
C PRO A 321 -13.33 11.36 -17.91
N MET A 322 -12.93 11.29 -16.63
CA MET A 322 -13.85 11.23 -15.48
C MET A 322 -13.64 12.43 -14.58
N VAL A 323 -14.72 13.07 -14.17
CA VAL A 323 -14.70 14.14 -13.16
C VAL A 323 -15.58 13.70 -12.00
N LEU A 324 -14.99 13.58 -10.81
CA LEU A 324 -15.71 13.28 -9.56
C LEU A 324 -15.82 14.54 -8.72
N CYS A 325 -17.04 15.00 -8.50
CA CYS A 325 -17.38 16.03 -7.51
C CYS A 325 -17.80 15.30 -6.23
N LEU A 326 -17.05 15.47 -5.15
CA LEU A 326 -17.24 14.77 -3.89
C LEU A 326 -17.51 15.75 -2.76
N ASP A 327 -18.68 15.64 -2.17
CA ASP A 327 -19.08 16.45 -1.03
C ASP A 327 -18.22 16.17 0.19
N GLN A 328 -17.74 17.24 0.81
CA GLN A 328 -16.91 17.26 2.02
C GLN A 328 -17.53 18.22 3.05
N SER A 329 -18.85 18.36 3.03
CA SER A 329 -19.59 19.08 4.05
C SER A 329 -19.52 18.41 5.41
N SER A 330 -19.94 19.11 6.46
CA SER A 330 -19.85 18.58 7.82
C SER A 330 -20.70 17.32 8.03
N SER A 331 -21.81 17.16 7.32
CA SER A 331 -22.67 15.96 7.34
C SER A 331 -21.95 14.72 6.80
N MET A 332 -21.14 14.89 5.77
CA MET A 332 -20.34 13.82 5.16
C MET A 332 -19.19 13.29 6.04
N ARG A 333 -18.92 13.92 7.20
CA ARG A 333 -17.77 13.55 8.04
C ARG A 333 -17.74 12.07 8.43
N ALA A 334 -18.87 11.49 8.75
CA ALA A 334 -18.98 10.07 9.12
C ALA A 334 -18.70 9.12 7.95
N MET A 335 -18.87 9.58 6.72
CA MET A 335 -18.65 8.81 5.49
C MET A 335 -17.38 9.23 4.73
N ASP A 336 -16.56 10.13 5.28
CA ASP A 336 -15.38 10.68 4.58
C ASP A 336 -14.39 9.62 4.13
N THR A 337 -14.08 8.65 4.98
CA THR A 337 -13.15 7.55 4.66
C THR A 337 -13.70 6.64 3.56
N GLN A 338 -15.02 6.38 3.59
CA GLN A 338 -15.73 5.62 2.54
C GLN A 338 -15.71 6.40 1.21
N ALA A 339 -16.05 7.68 1.26
CA ALA A 339 -16.06 8.58 0.11
C ALA A 339 -14.70 8.65 -0.60
N LYS A 340 -13.63 8.77 0.15
CA LYS A 340 -12.25 8.73 -0.38
C LYS A 340 -11.88 7.36 -0.91
N GLY A 341 -12.27 6.28 -0.24
CA GLY A 341 -12.11 4.91 -0.74
C GLY A 341 -12.82 4.70 -2.08
N PHE A 342 -14.03 5.22 -2.23
CA PHE A 342 -14.80 5.21 -3.47
C PHE A 342 -14.09 6.00 -4.58
N ALA A 343 -13.56 7.20 -4.28
CA ALA A 343 -12.77 8.00 -5.21
C ALA A 343 -11.51 7.24 -5.69
N PHE A 344 -10.79 6.55 -4.81
CA PHE A 344 -9.63 5.72 -5.19
C PHE A 344 -10.02 4.53 -6.07
N ALA A 345 -11.20 3.94 -5.88
CA ALA A 345 -11.69 2.88 -6.75
C ALA A 345 -12.00 3.40 -8.15
N LEU A 346 -12.71 4.53 -8.29
CA LEU A 346 -12.97 5.18 -9.58
C LEU A 346 -11.68 5.61 -10.29
N MET A 347 -10.72 6.17 -9.56
CA MET A 347 -9.41 6.53 -10.08
C MET A 347 -8.65 5.30 -10.60
N SER A 348 -8.80 4.15 -9.94
CA SER A 348 -8.21 2.89 -10.40
C SER A 348 -8.87 2.35 -11.66
N ILE A 349 -10.18 2.60 -11.87
CA ILE A 349 -10.89 2.34 -13.13
C ILE A 349 -10.33 3.26 -14.22
N ALA A 350 -10.27 4.55 -13.98
CA ALA A 350 -9.71 5.53 -14.92
C ALA A 350 -8.29 5.16 -15.33
N ARG A 351 -7.43 4.76 -14.39
CA ARG A 351 -6.07 4.31 -14.65
C ARG A 351 -6.03 3.06 -15.55
N LYS A 352 -6.87 2.05 -15.28
CA LYS A 352 -6.97 0.85 -16.12
C LYS A 352 -7.39 1.19 -17.54
N GLN A 353 -8.34 2.10 -17.68
CA GLN A 353 -8.88 2.55 -18.97
C GLN A 353 -8.04 3.64 -19.63
N LYS A 354 -6.93 4.10 -19.00
CA LYS A 354 -6.06 5.20 -19.45
C LYS A 354 -6.80 6.53 -19.64
N ARG A 355 -7.86 6.75 -18.84
CA ARG A 355 -8.68 7.98 -18.85
C ARG A 355 -8.06 8.99 -17.88
N ASP A 356 -8.11 10.27 -18.22
CA ASP A 356 -7.78 11.33 -17.29
C ASP A 356 -8.86 11.42 -16.19
N PHE A 357 -8.46 11.74 -14.97
CA PHE A 357 -9.34 11.81 -13.81
C PHE A 357 -9.17 13.14 -13.12
N ALA A 358 -10.27 13.81 -12.81
CA ALA A 358 -10.29 14.99 -11.96
C ALA A 358 -11.15 14.73 -10.72
N LEU A 359 -10.66 15.17 -9.56
CA LEU A 359 -11.39 15.12 -8.29
C LEU A 359 -11.62 16.54 -7.80
N ILE A 360 -12.87 16.89 -7.58
CA ILE A 360 -13.30 18.17 -7.04
C ILE A 360 -13.92 17.90 -5.67
N LEU A 361 -13.16 18.15 -4.61
CA LEU A 361 -13.69 18.17 -3.25
C LEU A 361 -14.42 19.48 -3.02
N PHE A 362 -15.62 19.42 -2.47
CA PHE A 362 -16.42 20.63 -2.26
C PHE A 362 -17.14 20.67 -0.92
N SER A 363 -17.39 21.88 -0.46
CA SER A 363 -18.24 22.27 0.65
C SER A 363 -18.64 23.74 0.44
N ARG A 364 -18.33 24.64 1.35
CA ARG A 364 -18.30 26.10 1.10
C ARG A 364 -17.15 26.53 0.20
N ARG A 365 -16.13 25.68 0.07
CA ARG A 365 -14.93 25.88 -0.75
C ARG A 365 -14.78 24.69 -1.68
N THR A 366 -14.01 24.87 -2.75
CA THR A 366 -13.66 23.78 -3.68
C THR A 366 -12.17 23.59 -3.70
N ARG A 367 -11.75 22.34 -3.85
CA ARG A 367 -10.36 21.98 -4.09
C ARG A 367 -10.29 20.95 -5.21
N THR A 368 -9.63 21.31 -6.31
CA THR A 368 -9.58 20.51 -7.52
C THR A 368 -8.20 19.83 -7.68
N PHE A 369 -8.22 18.53 -7.90
CA PHE A 369 -7.04 17.72 -8.21
C PHE A 369 -7.19 17.13 -9.60
N ARG A 370 -6.07 17.02 -10.34
CA ARG A 370 -6.04 16.48 -11.69
C ARG A 370 -5.03 15.34 -11.76
N TYR A 371 -5.48 14.17 -12.17
CA TYR A 371 -4.69 12.95 -12.23
C TYR A 371 -4.62 12.42 -13.67
N PRO A 372 -3.58 12.76 -14.43
CA PRO A 372 -3.42 12.27 -15.79
C PRO A 372 -3.43 10.75 -15.85
N LYS A 373 -4.31 10.19 -16.68
CA LYS A 373 -4.52 8.74 -16.81
C LYS A 373 -4.79 8.03 -15.46
N GLY A 374 -5.45 8.72 -14.53
CA GLY A 374 -5.77 8.22 -13.20
C GLY A 374 -4.55 7.87 -12.33
N LYS A 375 -3.38 8.45 -12.62
CA LYS A 375 -2.15 8.23 -11.84
C LYS A 375 -2.08 9.21 -10.69
N ILE A 376 -1.92 8.71 -9.49
CA ILE A 376 -1.73 9.47 -8.26
C ILE A 376 -0.41 9.04 -7.61
N LEU A 377 0.32 10.02 -7.06
CA LEU A 377 1.54 9.77 -6.32
C LEU A 377 1.23 9.41 -4.85
N PRO A 378 2.11 8.65 -4.16
CA PRO A 378 1.92 8.32 -2.75
C PRO A 378 1.72 9.54 -1.83
N GLU A 379 2.44 10.62 -2.07
CA GLU A 379 2.33 11.87 -1.31
C GLU A 379 0.98 12.56 -1.53
N GLU A 380 0.46 12.50 -2.76
CA GLU A 380 -0.88 13.03 -3.09
C GLU A 380 -1.99 12.21 -2.43
N MET A 381 -1.80 10.88 -2.27
CA MET A 381 -2.73 10.03 -1.54
C MET A 381 -2.82 10.43 -0.07
N VAL A 382 -1.69 10.70 0.57
CA VAL A 382 -1.64 11.19 1.95
C VAL A 382 -2.34 12.55 2.05
N THR A 383 -2.02 13.48 1.16
CA THR A 383 -2.65 14.81 1.11
C THR A 383 -4.17 14.70 0.94
N LEU A 384 -4.64 13.79 0.08
CA LEU A 384 -6.07 13.56 -0.11
C LEU A 384 -6.72 12.97 1.14
N ALA A 385 -6.06 12.01 1.79
CA ALA A 385 -6.56 11.41 3.02
C ALA A 385 -6.71 12.42 4.15
N GLU A 386 -5.75 13.33 4.32
CA GLU A 386 -5.76 14.38 5.34
C GLU A 386 -6.68 15.57 4.99
N THR A 387 -7.14 15.68 3.74
CA THR A 387 -7.98 16.80 3.32
C THR A 387 -9.43 16.56 3.72
N PHE A 388 -9.97 17.39 4.60
CA PHE A 388 -11.40 17.50 4.87
C PHE A 388 -11.80 18.97 4.94
N LEU A 389 -12.78 19.39 4.12
CA LEU A 389 -13.12 20.80 3.98
C LEU A 389 -14.05 21.29 5.08
N GLY A 390 -15.05 20.49 5.47
CA GLY A 390 -16.08 20.86 6.44
C GLY A 390 -16.95 22.03 6.01
N GLY A 391 -17.92 22.39 6.82
CA GLY A 391 -18.82 23.51 6.56
C GLY A 391 -20.12 23.09 5.87
N GLY A 392 -20.82 24.04 5.28
CA GLY A 392 -22.09 23.82 4.57
C GLY A 392 -21.87 23.38 3.12
N THR A 393 -22.95 23.02 2.45
CA THR A 393 -22.99 22.50 1.08
C THR A 393 -23.41 23.58 0.07
N TYR A 394 -22.63 23.75 -1.00
CA TYR A 394 -22.92 24.65 -2.11
C TYR A 394 -22.64 23.94 -3.43
N PHE A 395 -23.64 23.80 -4.29
CA PHE A 395 -23.53 23.06 -5.56
C PHE A 395 -23.04 23.90 -6.72
N ASP A 396 -23.27 25.20 -6.71
CA ASP A 396 -22.85 26.16 -7.75
C ASP A 396 -21.33 26.09 -8.00
N ARG A 397 -20.53 26.07 -6.93
CA ARG A 397 -19.07 26.08 -7.00
C ARG A 397 -18.47 24.83 -7.60
N PRO A 398 -18.78 23.58 -7.13
CA PRO A 398 -18.24 22.38 -7.75
C PRO A 398 -18.72 22.20 -9.19
N LEU A 399 -19.95 22.58 -9.51
CA LEU A 399 -20.45 22.52 -10.89
C LEU A 399 -19.73 23.52 -11.80
N GLU A 400 -19.43 24.73 -11.31
CA GLU A 400 -18.64 25.71 -12.06
C GLU A 400 -17.19 25.26 -12.26
N GLU A 401 -16.57 24.64 -11.25
CA GLU A 401 -15.24 24.01 -11.39
C GLU A 401 -15.28 22.81 -12.35
N ALA A 402 -16.33 22.00 -12.33
CA ALA A 402 -16.51 20.91 -13.28
C ALA A 402 -16.59 21.43 -14.72
N LEU A 403 -17.33 22.53 -14.98
CA LEU A 403 -17.34 23.17 -16.29
C LEU A 403 -15.94 23.61 -16.73
N LYS A 404 -15.16 24.27 -15.85
CA LYS A 404 -13.79 24.68 -16.15
C LYS A 404 -12.91 23.48 -16.50
N VAL A 405 -13.03 22.38 -15.75
CA VAL A 405 -12.29 21.13 -16.04
C VAL A 405 -12.69 20.55 -17.39
N VAL A 406 -13.99 20.45 -17.69
CA VAL A 406 -14.48 19.92 -18.98
C VAL A 406 -14.07 20.81 -20.18
N GLU A 407 -13.82 22.09 -19.96
CA GLU A 407 -13.29 23.01 -20.99
C GLU A 407 -11.82 22.73 -21.33
N GLU A 408 -11.07 22.14 -20.44
CA GLU A 408 -9.71 21.72 -20.73
C GLU A 408 -9.68 20.67 -21.86
N SER A 409 -8.72 20.77 -22.77
CA SER A 409 -8.63 19.89 -23.95
C SER A 409 -8.59 18.39 -23.61
N ARG A 410 -8.06 18.05 -22.43
CA ARG A 410 -7.96 16.66 -21.91
C ARG A 410 -9.26 16.10 -21.39
N PHE A 411 -10.22 16.95 -20.98
CA PHE A 411 -11.47 16.57 -20.34
C PHE A 411 -12.70 16.73 -21.22
N LYS A 412 -12.51 16.86 -22.53
CA LYS A 412 -13.64 16.91 -23.49
C LYS A 412 -14.48 15.65 -23.39
N LYS A 413 -15.80 15.79 -23.35
CA LYS A 413 -16.78 14.70 -23.21
C LYS A 413 -16.51 13.83 -21.95
N ALA A 414 -16.22 14.49 -20.81
CA ALA A 414 -16.01 13.82 -19.56
C ALA A 414 -17.31 13.25 -19.00
N ASP A 415 -17.25 12.10 -18.32
CA ASP A 415 -18.34 11.66 -17.45
C ASP A 415 -18.17 12.36 -16.10
N VAL A 416 -19.20 13.10 -15.66
CA VAL A 416 -19.21 13.79 -14.36
C VAL A 416 -20.00 12.96 -13.37
N ILE A 417 -19.39 12.62 -12.24
CA ILE A 417 -20.04 11.95 -11.11
C ILE A 417 -20.15 12.97 -9.98
N PHE A 418 -21.35 13.22 -9.50
CA PHE A 418 -21.61 14.14 -8.41
C PHE A 418 -22.11 13.38 -7.19
N VAL A 419 -21.43 13.48 -6.05
CA VAL A 419 -21.74 12.72 -4.83
C VAL A 419 -22.00 13.69 -3.68
N THR A 420 -23.16 13.57 -3.03
CA THR A 420 -23.57 14.40 -1.90
C THR A 420 -24.55 13.66 -0.98
N ASP A 421 -24.62 14.06 0.28
CA ASP A 421 -25.62 13.64 1.27
C ASP A 421 -26.58 14.79 1.63
N GLY A 422 -26.55 15.89 0.87
CA GLY A 422 -27.30 17.09 1.20
C GLY A 422 -27.98 17.73 0.01
N GLU A 423 -28.67 18.82 0.30
CA GLU A 423 -29.29 19.69 -0.67
C GLU A 423 -28.66 21.09 -0.64
N SER A 424 -28.77 21.80 -1.74
CA SER A 424 -28.30 23.15 -1.87
C SER A 424 -29.16 23.91 -2.88
N TYR A 425 -29.39 25.16 -2.61
CA TYR A 425 -30.09 26.02 -3.56
C TYR A 425 -29.22 26.33 -4.78
N LEU A 426 -29.80 26.20 -5.97
CA LEU A 426 -29.18 26.61 -7.23
C LEU A 426 -30.02 27.72 -7.90
N ASN A 427 -29.36 28.73 -8.43
CA ASN A 427 -30.02 29.77 -9.21
C ASN A 427 -30.43 29.21 -10.58
N GLU A 428 -31.69 29.49 -11.00
CA GLU A 428 -32.24 29.04 -12.29
C GLU A 428 -31.34 29.43 -13.47
N SER A 429 -30.87 30.69 -13.51
CA SER A 429 -29.97 31.16 -14.57
C SER A 429 -28.63 30.37 -14.63
N PHE A 430 -28.13 29.91 -13.48
CA PHE A 430 -26.97 29.05 -13.43
C PHE A 430 -27.28 27.67 -14.00
N VAL A 431 -28.42 27.08 -13.63
CA VAL A 431 -28.84 25.73 -14.11
C VAL A 431 -29.03 25.76 -15.63
N GLU A 432 -29.68 26.77 -16.19
CA GLU A 432 -29.87 26.93 -17.63
C GLU A 432 -28.52 27.01 -18.35
N ARG A 433 -27.58 27.82 -17.86
CA ARG A 433 -26.24 27.97 -18.40
C ARG A 433 -25.47 26.64 -18.33
N PHE A 434 -25.54 25.95 -17.19
CA PHE A 434 -24.88 24.67 -16.99
C PHE A 434 -25.39 23.62 -17.98
N ASN A 435 -26.73 23.46 -18.10
CA ASN A 435 -27.34 22.46 -18.99
C ASN A 435 -27.09 22.79 -20.47
N SER A 436 -27.12 24.07 -20.85
CA SER A 436 -26.76 24.51 -22.21
C SER A 436 -25.30 24.15 -22.53
N THR A 437 -24.37 24.35 -21.57
CA THR A 437 -22.97 24.00 -21.75
C THR A 437 -22.78 22.48 -21.78
N LYS A 438 -23.51 21.73 -20.93
CA LYS A 438 -23.52 20.25 -20.91
C LYS A 438 -23.89 19.70 -22.30
N GLN A 439 -24.96 20.18 -22.90
CA GLN A 439 -25.40 19.77 -24.23
C GLN A 439 -24.37 20.13 -25.32
N LYS A 440 -23.85 21.37 -25.30
CA LYS A 440 -22.84 21.81 -26.28
C LYS A 440 -21.54 21.01 -26.23
N LYS A 441 -21.09 20.64 -25.04
CA LYS A 441 -19.85 19.90 -24.82
C LYS A 441 -20.03 18.38 -24.89
N GLY A 442 -21.27 17.89 -24.80
CA GLY A 442 -21.63 16.47 -24.90
C GLY A 442 -21.12 15.63 -23.73
N PHE A 443 -21.17 16.14 -22.50
CA PHE A 443 -20.86 15.39 -21.30
C PHE A 443 -22.13 15.02 -20.53
N GLN A 444 -22.06 13.99 -19.70
CA GLN A 444 -23.17 13.51 -18.87
C GLN A 444 -22.83 13.68 -17.39
N VAL A 445 -23.87 13.86 -16.59
CA VAL A 445 -23.78 13.99 -15.12
C VAL A 445 -24.59 12.89 -14.46
N LEU A 446 -23.91 12.01 -13.73
CA LEU A 446 -24.49 11.02 -12.84
C LEU A 446 -24.38 11.50 -11.41
N SER A 447 -25.51 11.67 -10.74
CA SER A 447 -25.50 12.05 -9.31
C SER A 447 -25.81 10.87 -8.42
N LEU A 448 -25.08 10.77 -7.31
CA LEU A 448 -25.25 9.80 -6.24
C LEU A 448 -25.65 10.54 -4.95
N LEU A 449 -26.89 10.31 -4.51
CA LEU A 449 -27.43 10.84 -3.25
C LEU A 449 -27.28 9.79 -2.15
N LEU A 450 -26.70 10.19 -1.03
CA LEU A 450 -26.42 9.29 0.10
C LEU A 450 -27.30 9.66 1.29
N GLY A 451 -28.11 8.69 1.74
CA GLY A 451 -28.94 8.83 2.95
C GLY A 451 -30.07 9.86 2.87
N VAL A 452 -30.35 10.41 1.70
CA VAL A 452 -31.36 11.47 1.48
C VAL A 452 -32.41 10.99 0.49
N GLU A 453 -33.69 11.33 0.75
CA GLU A 453 -34.79 11.01 -0.17
C GLU A 453 -35.10 12.13 -1.16
N GLU A 454 -34.84 13.37 -0.76
CA GLU A 454 -35.09 14.56 -1.57
C GLU A 454 -34.01 14.71 -2.66
N ARG A 455 -34.44 14.95 -3.90
CA ARG A 455 -33.58 14.98 -5.08
C ARG A 455 -33.82 16.15 -6.02
N GLU A 456 -34.71 17.04 -5.65
CA GLU A 456 -35.20 18.11 -6.53
C GLU A 456 -34.07 18.97 -7.10
N THR A 457 -33.15 19.42 -6.28
CA THR A 457 -32.04 20.28 -6.72
C THR A 457 -31.06 19.52 -7.61
N VAL A 458 -30.77 18.24 -7.33
CA VAL A 458 -29.80 17.44 -8.07
C VAL A 458 -30.35 17.04 -9.45
N GLU A 459 -31.66 16.82 -9.55
CA GLU A 459 -32.35 16.52 -10.82
C GLU A 459 -32.25 17.66 -11.83
N LEU A 460 -32.11 18.90 -11.38
CA LEU A 460 -32.02 20.07 -12.27
C LEU A 460 -30.82 20.03 -13.23
N PHE A 461 -29.73 19.40 -12.84
CA PHE A 461 -28.50 19.38 -13.64
C PHE A 461 -28.02 17.97 -14.02
N SER A 462 -28.59 16.92 -13.43
CA SER A 462 -28.16 15.52 -13.64
C SER A 462 -28.93 14.88 -14.78
N ASP A 463 -28.27 13.95 -15.49
CA ASP A 463 -28.91 13.10 -16.49
C ASP A 463 -29.44 11.81 -15.84
N GLU A 464 -28.81 11.36 -14.77
CA GLU A 464 -29.22 10.22 -13.96
C GLU A 464 -28.99 10.50 -12.48
N VAL A 465 -29.94 10.15 -11.62
CA VAL A 465 -29.83 10.30 -10.17
C VAL A 465 -30.03 8.95 -9.50
N LEU A 466 -29.02 8.50 -8.80
CA LEU A 466 -29.03 7.27 -8.01
C LEU A 466 -29.19 7.61 -6.53
N LYS A 467 -30.01 6.83 -5.82
CA LYS A 467 -30.14 6.91 -4.37
C LYS A 467 -29.48 5.70 -3.74
N ALA A 468 -28.67 5.94 -2.73
CA ALA A 468 -28.04 4.90 -1.93
C ALA A 468 -28.12 5.27 -0.45
N LYS A 469 -28.21 4.28 0.42
CA LYS A 469 -28.18 4.51 1.86
C LYS A 469 -26.80 5.02 2.30
N ASP A 470 -25.77 4.42 1.76
CA ASP A 470 -24.35 4.75 1.96
C ASP A 470 -23.53 4.27 0.75
N PHE A 471 -22.22 4.37 0.83
CA PHE A 471 -21.34 3.89 -0.25
C PHE A 471 -21.28 2.36 -0.39
N ASP A 472 -21.76 1.60 0.57
CA ASP A 472 -21.79 0.12 0.55
C ASP A 472 -23.06 -0.43 -0.13
N ASP A 473 -24.05 0.43 -0.37
CA ASP A 473 -25.28 0.08 -1.09
C ASP A 473 -24.98 -0.25 -2.56
N GLU A 474 -25.66 -1.28 -3.09
CA GLU A 474 -25.51 -1.72 -4.49
C GLU A 474 -25.81 -0.60 -5.50
N SER A 475 -26.70 0.33 -5.17
CA SER A 475 -27.05 1.47 -6.00
C SER A 475 -25.84 2.38 -6.23
N SER A 476 -24.98 2.60 -5.20
CA SER A 476 -23.76 3.39 -5.34
C SER A 476 -22.75 2.76 -6.32
N HIS A 477 -22.78 1.44 -6.43
CA HIS A 477 -21.86 0.67 -7.24
C HIS A 477 -22.11 0.79 -8.75
N VAL A 478 -23.25 1.35 -9.17
CA VAL A 478 -23.55 1.63 -10.59
C VAL A 478 -22.51 2.58 -11.18
N ALA A 479 -22.00 3.53 -10.40
CA ALA A 479 -20.94 4.44 -10.81
C ALA A 479 -19.65 3.72 -11.27
N PHE A 480 -19.39 2.50 -10.81
CA PHE A 480 -18.25 1.71 -11.30
C PHE A 480 -18.46 1.12 -12.70
N GLY A 481 -19.65 1.22 -13.25
CA GLY A 481 -19.99 0.83 -14.62
C GLY A 481 -19.65 1.87 -15.70
N ILE A 482 -19.32 3.10 -15.32
CA ILE A 482 -19.01 4.22 -16.21
C ILE A 482 -17.76 4.00 -17.03
#